data_54221f52db0ed758c412ff99c18f0463
#
_entry.id   54221f52db0ed758c412ff99c18f0463
#
_cell.length_a   1.000
_cell.length_b   1.000
_cell.length_c   1.000
_cell.angle_alpha   90.00
_cell.angle_beta   90.00
_cell.angle_gamma   90.00
#
_symmetry.space_group_name_H-M   'P 1'
#
loop_
_entity.id
_entity.type
_entity.pdbx_description
1 polymer ?
#
loop_
_entity_poly.entity_id
_entity_poly.type
_entity_poly.pdbx_seq_one_letter_code
_entity_poly.pdbx_strand_id
1 'polypeptide(L)'
;RQRQMCIRDRVYAAKHRNGEEYYVRGTYTKYNLDFTKDVEHMADLGFEGLSMEPVVGDDLSYAITDDDLPRIYEEYDRLADFYLKRMDEGRPFIYYHFIMDLYRGPCIAKRLRGCGAGHEYMCVVPNGDIYPCHQFVGQDDYVIGNVYDGVTNTELPPLFRDMHVLNKPICCDCWAKFFCSGGCHANNIKYGGNIQTPYELSCKIQKKRIECAMYIQAVLAMRGQKARLFGDPEEN
;
A
#
# COMPACT_ATOMS: atom_id res chain seq x y z
N ARG A 1 28.39 0.58 5.34
CA ARG A 1 28.62 -0.84 4.93
C ARG A 1 27.35 -1.69 4.99
N GLN A 2 26.54 -1.64 6.04
CA GLN A 2 25.28 -2.43 6.12
C GLN A 2 24.27 -2.08 5.02
N ARG A 3 24.07 -0.79 4.67
CA ARG A 3 23.17 -0.40 3.57
C ARG A 3 23.58 -0.97 2.22
N GLN A 4 24.86 -1.01 1.92
CA GLN A 4 25.37 -1.59 0.67
C GLN A 4 25.18 -3.12 0.58
N MET A 5 25.32 -3.83 1.70
CA MET A 5 25.03 -5.27 1.74
C MET A 5 23.56 -5.55 1.46
N CYS A 6 22.65 -4.85 2.14
CA CYS A 6 21.21 -5.04 1.92
C CYS A 6 20.76 -4.73 0.47
N ILE A 7 21.37 -3.74 -0.19
CA ILE A 7 21.07 -3.42 -1.60
C ILE A 7 21.56 -4.55 -2.51
N ARG A 8 22.82 -5.03 -2.32
CA ARG A 8 23.37 -6.15 -3.10
C ARG A 8 22.54 -7.42 -2.95
N ASP A 9 22.11 -7.75 -1.75
CA ASP A 9 21.30 -8.93 -1.48
C ASP A 9 19.94 -8.84 -2.16
N ARG A 10 19.30 -7.67 -2.15
CA ARG A 10 18.03 -7.42 -2.86
C ARG A 10 18.18 -7.53 -4.37
N VAL A 11 19.22 -6.92 -4.93
CA VAL A 11 19.53 -7.03 -6.37
C VAL A 11 19.80 -8.48 -6.76
N TYR A 12 20.56 -9.20 -5.93
CA TYR A 12 20.82 -10.61 -6.16
C TYR A 12 19.53 -11.43 -6.13
N ALA A 13 18.70 -11.26 -5.09
CA ALA A 13 17.43 -11.96 -4.95
C ALA A 13 16.49 -11.66 -6.13
N ALA A 14 16.37 -10.40 -6.55
CA ALA A 14 15.54 -10.00 -7.68
C ALA A 14 15.97 -10.66 -8.99
N LYS A 15 17.31 -10.77 -9.23
CA LYS A 15 17.87 -11.37 -10.47
C LYS A 15 17.85 -12.89 -10.50
N HIS A 16 17.76 -13.56 -9.35
CA HIS A 16 17.84 -15.03 -9.25
C HIS A 16 16.50 -15.67 -8.87
N ARG A 17 15.38 -14.94 -9.03
CA ARG A 17 14.04 -15.48 -8.89
C ARG A 17 13.63 -16.26 -10.14
N ASN A 18 12.79 -17.25 -9.96
CA ASN A 18 12.32 -18.12 -11.04
C ASN A 18 11.10 -17.50 -11.79
N GLY A 19 11.17 -16.22 -12.15
CA GLY A 19 10.12 -15.58 -12.97
C GLY A 19 8.85 -15.15 -12.22
N GLU A 20 8.83 -15.23 -10.88
CA GLU A 20 7.69 -14.75 -10.10
C GLU A 20 7.70 -13.22 -9.95
N GLU A 21 6.52 -12.62 -9.99
CA GLU A 21 6.33 -11.20 -9.73
C GLU A 21 6.85 -10.80 -8.34
N TYR A 22 7.47 -9.63 -8.24
CA TYR A 22 7.96 -9.07 -6.98
C TYR A 22 7.85 -7.56 -6.96
N TYR A 23 7.91 -6.99 -5.78
CA TYR A 23 8.18 -5.58 -5.61
C TYR A 23 9.08 -5.32 -4.41
N VAL A 24 9.89 -4.27 -4.52
CA VAL A 24 10.71 -3.75 -3.43
C VAL A 24 9.93 -2.65 -2.75
N ARG A 25 9.78 -2.76 -1.44
CA ARG A 25 9.05 -1.79 -0.63
C ARG A 25 9.99 -0.98 0.25
N GLY A 26 9.85 0.34 0.16
CA GLY A 26 10.47 1.31 1.08
C GLY A 26 9.45 1.94 2.02
N THR A 27 9.96 2.61 3.05
CA THR A 27 9.15 3.42 3.97
C THR A 27 9.75 4.81 4.07
N TYR A 28 8.92 5.84 3.94
CA TYR A 28 9.33 7.21 4.15
C TYR A 28 8.80 7.77 5.48
N THR A 29 9.55 8.69 6.05
CA THR A 29 9.28 9.36 7.31
C THR A 29 9.39 10.88 7.07
N LYS A 30 9.15 11.70 8.07
CA LYS A 30 9.40 13.15 7.96
C LYS A 30 10.85 13.52 7.60
N TYR A 31 11.81 12.60 7.74
CA TYR A 31 13.23 12.84 7.42
C TYR A 31 13.60 12.55 5.96
N ASN A 32 12.77 11.82 5.23
CA ASN A 32 12.99 11.48 3.81
C ASN A 32 11.71 11.66 3.01
N LEU A 33 11.12 12.86 3.10
CA LEU A 33 9.93 13.21 2.32
C LEU A 33 10.24 13.35 0.81
N ASP A 34 11.51 13.37 0.43
CA ASP A 34 11.99 13.35 -0.97
C ASP A 34 12.09 11.92 -1.53
N PHE A 35 11.10 11.10 -1.22
CA PHE A 35 11.05 9.67 -1.52
C PHE A 35 11.07 9.34 -3.02
N THR A 36 10.81 10.29 -3.90
CA THR A 36 11.01 10.10 -5.36
C THR A 36 12.46 9.75 -5.67
N LYS A 37 13.43 10.32 -4.96
CA LYS A 37 14.85 9.97 -5.13
C LYS A 37 15.13 8.52 -4.75
N ASP A 38 14.46 8.01 -3.71
CA ASP A 38 14.59 6.61 -3.31
C ASP A 38 14.00 5.68 -4.39
N VAL A 39 12.85 6.06 -4.97
CA VAL A 39 12.23 5.32 -6.08
C VAL A 39 13.10 5.37 -7.32
N GLU A 40 13.65 6.53 -7.69
CA GLU A 40 14.56 6.70 -8.80
C GLU A 40 15.79 5.81 -8.65
N HIS A 41 16.43 5.84 -7.47
CA HIS A 41 17.57 4.98 -7.18
C HIS A 41 17.24 3.50 -7.31
N MET A 42 16.10 3.05 -6.79
CA MET A 42 15.67 1.66 -6.92
C MET A 42 15.38 1.28 -8.39
N ALA A 43 14.73 2.16 -9.15
CA ALA A 43 14.46 1.95 -10.58
C ALA A 43 15.78 1.86 -11.39
N ASP A 44 16.78 2.69 -11.06
CA ASP A 44 18.10 2.67 -11.72
C ASP A 44 18.92 1.42 -11.37
N LEU A 45 18.67 0.79 -10.23
CA LEU A 45 19.22 -0.53 -9.89
C LEU A 45 18.58 -1.69 -10.67
N GLY A 46 17.52 -1.39 -11.46
CA GLY A 46 16.82 -2.36 -12.28
C GLY A 46 15.73 -3.14 -11.56
N PHE A 47 15.20 -2.62 -10.45
CA PHE A 47 13.99 -3.20 -9.86
C PHE A 47 12.76 -2.83 -10.68
N GLU A 48 11.94 -3.82 -11.01
CA GLU A 48 10.77 -3.67 -11.87
C GLU A 48 9.52 -3.26 -11.09
N GLY A 49 9.32 -3.79 -9.89
CA GLY A 49 8.18 -3.48 -9.02
C GLY A 49 8.60 -2.72 -7.77
N LEU A 50 8.05 -1.52 -7.55
CA LEU A 50 8.41 -0.61 -6.48
C LEU A 50 7.19 -0.14 -5.69
N SER A 51 7.39 0.11 -4.40
CA SER A 51 6.38 0.67 -3.51
C SER A 51 7.04 1.51 -2.42
N MET A 52 6.44 2.67 -2.09
CA MET A 52 6.83 3.49 -0.94
C MET A 52 5.62 3.74 -0.06
N GLU A 53 5.77 3.46 1.24
CA GLU A 53 4.71 3.66 2.21
C GLU A 53 5.08 4.73 3.23
N PRO A 54 4.12 5.55 3.67
CA PRO A 54 4.34 6.42 4.81
C PRO A 54 4.56 5.59 6.07
N VAL A 55 5.49 6.03 6.92
CA VAL A 55 5.56 5.49 8.27
C VAL A 55 4.26 5.79 9.01
N VAL A 56 3.80 4.83 9.78
CA VAL A 56 2.67 5.00 10.71
C VAL A 56 3.19 4.73 12.11
N GLY A 57 3.08 5.72 12.99
CA GLY A 57 3.61 5.64 14.36
C GLY A 57 3.24 6.86 15.17
N ASP A 58 3.38 6.75 16.50
CA ASP A 58 3.05 7.81 17.48
C ASP A 58 4.28 8.61 17.87
N ASP A 59 5.48 8.12 17.54
CA ASP A 59 6.73 8.79 17.88
C ASP A 59 6.94 9.98 16.94
N LEU A 60 6.64 11.16 17.45
CA LEU A 60 6.79 12.46 16.75
C LEU A 60 8.21 12.71 16.27
N SER A 61 9.20 11.95 16.75
CA SER A 61 10.58 12.08 16.25
C SER A 61 10.71 11.72 14.77
N TYR A 62 9.87 10.81 14.25
CA TYR A 62 9.90 10.40 12.85
C TYR A 62 8.52 10.33 12.17
N ALA A 63 7.44 10.44 12.94
CA ALA A 63 6.07 10.34 12.42
C ALA A 63 5.76 11.47 11.44
N ILE A 64 4.91 11.16 10.48
CA ILE A 64 4.33 12.11 9.53
C ILE A 64 3.11 12.73 10.19
N THR A 65 2.94 14.04 10.01
CA THR A 65 1.84 14.83 10.51
C THR A 65 1.11 15.57 9.37
N ASP A 66 0.03 16.27 9.68
CA ASP A 66 -0.67 17.10 8.69
C ASP A 66 0.20 18.22 8.13
N ASP A 67 1.19 18.72 8.88
CA ASP A 67 2.11 19.76 8.44
C ASP A 67 3.04 19.29 7.31
N ASP A 68 3.27 18.00 7.20
CA ASP A 68 4.09 17.38 6.15
C ASP A 68 3.33 17.18 4.83
N LEU A 69 1.99 17.24 4.85
CA LEU A 69 1.14 16.93 3.68
C LEU A 69 1.44 17.77 2.44
N PRO A 70 1.66 19.09 2.51
CA PRO A 70 1.97 19.88 1.32
C PRO A 70 3.23 19.35 0.61
N ARG A 71 4.26 19.00 1.38
CA ARG A 71 5.50 18.44 0.85
C ARG A 71 5.30 17.05 0.26
N ILE A 72 4.51 16.21 0.92
CA ILE A 72 4.16 14.87 0.43
C ILE A 72 3.39 14.96 -0.88
N TYR A 73 2.47 15.91 -1.02
CA TYR A 73 1.70 16.10 -2.24
C TYR A 73 2.59 16.51 -3.42
N GLU A 74 3.46 17.50 -3.21
CA GLU A 74 4.46 17.89 -4.20
C GLU A 74 5.35 16.70 -4.62
N GLU A 75 5.72 15.86 -3.67
CA GLU A 75 6.59 14.74 -3.95
C GLU A 75 5.86 13.62 -4.73
N TYR A 76 4.57 13.41 -4.48
CA TYR A 76 3.76 12.51 -5.32
C TYR A 76 3.58 13.05 -6.75
N ASP A 77 3.45 14.37 -6.93
CA ASP A 77 3.41 14.98 -8.26
C ASP A 77 4.74 14.76 -8.99
N ARG A 78 5.88 14.98 -8.34
CA ARG A 78 7.21 14.67 -8.88
C ARG A 78 7.37 13.20 -9.25
N LEU A 79 6.88 12.31 -8.40
CA LEU A 79 6.93 10.88 -8.66
C LEU A 79 6.08 10.50 -9.89
N ALA A 80 4.92 11.12 -10.06
CA ALA A 80 4.09 10.90 -11.23
C ALA A 80 4.78 11.38 -12.53
N ASP A 81 5.41 12.56 -12.50
CA ASP A 81 6.19 13.08 -13.62
C ASP A 81 7.41 12.20 -13.92
N PHE A 82 8.11 11.73 -12.89
CA PHE A 82 9.23 10.80 -13.04
C PHE A 82 8.78 9.47 -13.65
N TYR A 83 7.62 8.95 -13.23
CA TYR A 83 7.04 7.74 -13.79
C TYR A 83 6.78 7.88 -15.30
N LEU A 84 6.13 8.98 -15.71
CA LEU A 84 5.86 9.27 -17.12
C LEU A 84 7.16 9.46 -17.93
N LYS A 85 8.15 10.16 -17.39
CA LYS A 85 9.47 10.33 -18.00
C LYS A 85 10.15 8.99 -18.26
N ARG A 86 10.12 8.06 -17.30
CA ARG A 86 10.69 6.71 -17.46
C ARG A 86 9.97 5.91 -18.55
N MET A 87 8.66 6.08 -18.69
CA MET A 87 7.90 5.48 -19.80
C MET A 87 8.38 6.02 -21.15
N ASP A 88 8.54 7.33 -21.27
CA ASP A 88 9.02 8.00 -22.51
C ASP A 88 10.47 7.58 -22.87
N GLU A 89 11.30 7.29 -21.89
CA GLU A 89 12.68 6.83 -22.07
C GLU A 89 12.79 5.33 -22.43
N GLY A 90 11.66 4.60 -22.50
CA GLY A 90 11.66 3.15 -22.75
C GLY A 90 12.22 2.33 -21.58
N ARG A 91 12.22 2.87 -20.38
CA ARG A 91 12.68 2.22 -19.13
C ARG A 91 11.57 2.18 -18.07
N PRO A 92 10.40 1.60 -18.39
CA PRO A 92 9.26 1.58 -17.48
C PRO A 92 9.55 0.74 -16.24
N PHE A 93 8.87 1.09 -15.15
CA PHE A 93 8.81 0.27 -13.94
C PHE A 93 7.36 0.26 -13.44
N ILE A 94 7.01 -0.66 -12.56
CA ILE A 94 5.69 -0.72 -11.95
C ILE A 94 5.76 -0.06 -10.58
N TYR A 95 4.96 1.01 -10.37
CA TYR A 95 4.79 1.58 -9.04
C TYR A 95 3.43 1.14 -8.49
N TYR A 96 3.45 0.34 -7.42
CA TYR A 96 2.28 -0.36 -6.86
C TYR A 96 1.06 0.54 -6.66
N HIS A 97 1.27 1.77 -6.15
CA HIS A 97 0.19 2.70 -5.87
C HIS A 97 -0.37 3.42 -7.10
N PHE A 98 0.28 3.30 -8.25
CA PHE A 98 -0.19 3.86 -9.52
C PHE A 98 -0.88 2.82 -10.42
N ILE A 99 -0.96 1.57 -9.96
CA ILE A 99 -1.70 0.52 -10.66
C ILE A 99 -3.19 0.82 -10.57
N MET A 100 -3.77 1.24 -11.68
CA MET A 100 -5.18 1.57 -11.80
C MET A 100 -5.68 1.23 -13.20
N ASP A 101 -6.78 0.49 -13.28
CA ASP A 101 -7.48 0.27 -14.53
C ASP A 101 -8.74 1.15 -14.55
N LEU A 102 -8.70 2.23 -15.31
CA LEU A 102 -9.84 3.12 -15.49
C LEU A 102 -10.83 2.62 -16.53
N TYR A 103 -10.46 1.69 -17.40
CA TYR A 103 -11.33 1.16 -18.45
C TYR A 103 -12.27 0.10 -17.91
N ARG A 104 -11.77 -0.83 -17.10
CA ARG A 104 -12.55 -1.91 -16.49
C ARG A 104 -13.08 -1.53 -15.10
N GLY A 105 -12.46 -0.51 -14.50
CA GLY A 105 -12.71 -0.13 -13.13
C GLY A 105 -12.12 -1.12 -12.11
N PRO A 106 -12.26 -0.83 -10.81
CA PRO A 106 -11.75 -1.69 -9.76
C PRO A 106 -12.60 -2.96 -9.63
N CYS A 107 -11.96 -4.08 -9.29
CA CYS A 107 -12.70 -5.27 -8.85
C CYS A 107 -13.37 -4.98 -7.50
N ILE A 108 -14.68 -4.69 -7.51
CA ILE A 108 -15.43 -4.29 -6.32
C ILE A 108 -15.31 -5.32 -5.20
N ALA A 109 -15.44 -6.61 -5.52
CA ALA A 109 -15.34 -7.69 -4.53
C ALA A 109 -14.02 -7.63 -3.72
N LYS A 110 -12.88 -7.45 -4.41
CA LYS A 110 -11.56 -7.29 -3.76
C LYS A 110 -11.42 -5.96 -3.02
N ARG A 111 -12.10 -4.92 -3.49
CA ARG A 111 -11.95 -3.55 -2.96
C ARG A 111 -12.90 -3.21 -1.82
N LEU A 112 -13.88 -4.06 -1.54
CA LEU A 112 -14.78 -3.86 -0.40
C LEU A 112 -14.02 -3.90 0.94
N ARG A 113 -13.10 -4.85 1.12
CA ARG A 113 -12.49 -5.19 2.42
C ARG A 113 -10.99 -4.92 2.51
N GLY A 114 -10.35 -4.51 1.43
CA GLY A 114 -8.90 -4.27 1.41
C GLY A 114 -8.07 -5.54 1.55
N CYS A 115 -7.22 -5.62 2.57
CA CYS A 115 -6.28 -6.74 2.76
C CYS A 115 -6.91 -8.01 3.34
N GLY A 116 -8.18 -7.98 3.74
CA GLY A 116 -8.86 -9.13 4.34
C GLY A 116 -8.40 -9.49 5.75
N ALA A 117 -7.74 -8.57 6.47
CA ALA A 117 -7.29 -8.80 7.85
C ALA A 117 -8.41 -9.34 8.73
N GLY A 118 -8.11 -10.39 9.50
CA GLY A 118 -9.01 -11.02 10.44
C GLY A 118 -9.97 -12.06 9.87
N HIS A 119 -10.05 -12.23 8.53
CA HIS A 119 -10.92 -13.25 7.90
C HIS A 119 -10.32 -13.92 6.67
N GLU A 120 -9.55 -13.22 5.84
CA GLU A 120 -8.84 -13.77 4.67
C GLU A 120 -7.32 -13.75 4.89
N TYR A 121 -6.84 -12.85 5.74
CA TYR A 121 -5.45 -12.71 6.14
C TYR A 121 -5.35 -12.72 7.66
N MET A 122 -4.43 -13.52 8.18
CA MET A 122 -4.17 -13.68 9.61
C MET A 122 -2.66 -13.75 9.86
N CYS A 123 -2.24 -13.46 11.10
CA CYS A 123 -0.87 -13.57 11.54
C CYS A 123 -0.80 -14.62 12.66
N VAL A 124 0.10 -15.59 12.52
CA VAL A 124 0.41 -16.59 13.55
C VAL A 124 1.75 -16.25 14.17
N VAL A 125 1.83 -16.24 15.51
CA VAL A 125 3.06 -15.98 16.24
C VAL A 125 3.65 -17.27 16.83
N PRO A 126 4.91 -17.27 17.30
CA PRO A 126 5.62 -18.51 17.67
C PRO A 126 4.95 -19.37 18.76
N ASN A 127 4.15 -18.78 19.66
CA ASN A 127 3.37 -19.52 20.67
C ASN A 127 2.07 -20.13 20.11
N GLY A 128 1.80 -19.92 18.82
CA GLY A 128 0.62 -20.44 18.13
C GLY A 128 -0.58 -19.50 18.10
N ASP A 129 -0.55 -18.36 18.79
CA ASP A 129 -1.68 -17.43 18.79
C ASP A 129 -1.92 -16.83 17.41
N ILE A 130 -3.19 -16.61 17.08
CA ILE A 130 -3.67 -16.10 15.80
C ILE A 130 -4.23 -14.70 16.02
N TYR A 131 -3.73 -13.73 15.24
CA TYR A 131 -4.16 -12.34 15.23
C TYR A 131 -4.73 -11.93 13.88
N PRO A 132 -5.58 -10.87 13.81
CA PRO A 132 -6.10 -10.37 12.53
C PRO A 132 -5.01 -9.98 11.52
N CYS A 133 -3.90 -9.40 12.00
CA CYS A 133 -2.67 -9.15 11.23
C CYS A 133 -1.51 -8.87 12.19
N HIS A 134 -0.31 -8.71 11.63
CA HIS A 134 0.91 -8.43 12.40
C HIS A 134 0.84 -7.14 13.24
N GLN A 135 -0.01 -6.17 12.89
CA GLN A 135 -0.21 -4.93 13.65
C GLN A 135 -0.90 -5.14 15.00
N PHE A 136 -1.59 -6.27 15.18
CA PHE A 136 -2.30 -6.61 16.41
C PHE A 136 -1.52 -7.55 17.32
N VAL A 137 -0.34 -8.00 16.90
CA VAL A 137 0.47 -8.92 17.72
C VAL A 137 0.79 -8.31 19.07
N GLY A 138 0.55 -9.08 20.15
CA GLY A 138 0.75 -8.67 21.53
C GLY A 138 -0.40 -7.86 22.14
N GLN A 139 -1.53 -7.74 21.47
CA GLN A 139 -2.76 -7.14 21.98
C GLN A 139 -3.77 -8.25 22.25
N ASP A 140 -3.95 -8.61 23.52
CA ASP A 140 -4.75 -9.78 23.94
C ASP A 140 -6.21 -9.71 23.47
N ASP A 141 -6.79 -8.51 23.38
CA ASP A 141 -8.16 -8.29 22.91
C ASP A 141 -8.36 -8.69 21.43
N TYR A 142 -7.29 -8.85 20.68
CA TYR A 142 -7.32 -9.21 19.26
C TYR A 142 -6.85 -10.63 18.96
N VAL A 143 -6.72 -11.47 19.98
CA VAL A 143 -6.45 -12.90 19.77
C VAL A 143 -7.70 -13.56 19.19
N ILE A 144 -7.58 -14.11 17.98
CA ILE A 144 -8.66 -14.84 17.29
C ILE A 144 -8.76 -16.27 17.81
N GLY A 145 -7.62 -16.85 18.16
CA GLY A 145 -7.50 -18.22 18.61
C GLY A 145 -6.06 -18.70 18.62
N ASN A 146 -5.86 -20.01 18.59
CA ASN A 146 -4.54 -20.62 18.57
C ASN A 146 -4.52 -21.78 17.56
N VAL A 147 -3.36 -22.06 16.96
CA VAL A 147 -3.23 -23.14 15.95
C VAL A 147 -3.57 -24.53 16.49
N TYR A 148 -3.51 -24.75 17.79
CA TYR A 148 -3.86 -26.00 18.44
C TYR A 148 -5.35 -26.11 18.76
N ASP A 149 -5.99 -24.98 19.11
CA ASP A 149 -7.38 -24.92 19.58
C ASP A 149 -8.35 -24.44 18.49
N GLY A 150 -7.80 -23.92 17.39
CA GLY A 150 -8.56 -23.29 16.33
C GLY A 150 -9.03 -21.89 16.68
N VAL A 151 -10.10 -21.44 16.03
CA VAL A 151 -10.72 -20.12 16.27
C VAL A 151 -11.58 -20.21 17.54
N THR A 152 -11.15 -19.53 18.59
CA THR A 152 -11.86 -19.48 19.89
C THR A 152 -12.66 -18.17 20.04
N ASN A 153 -12.20 -17.06 19.46
CA ASN A 153 -12.94 -15.82 19.42
C ASN A 153 -13.79 -15.75 18.15
N THR A 154 -15.08 -16.06 18.30
CA THR A 154 -16.01 -16.10 17.16
C THR A 154 -16.58 -14.75 16.76
N GLU A 155 -16.27 -13.67 17.51
CA GLU A 155 -16.78 -12.31 17.25
C GLU A 155 -15.85 -11.48 16.36
N LEU A 156 -14.53 -11.66 16.52
CA LEU A 156 -13.54 -10.87 15.77
C LEU A 156 -13.60 -11.09 14.25
N PRO A 157 -13.59 -12.34 13.73
CA PRO A 157 -13.59 -12.54 12.27
C PRO A 157 -14.80 -11.95 11.56
N PRO A 158 -16.05 -12.09 12.07
CA PRO A 158 -17.21 -11.38 11.51
C PRO A 158 -17.07 -9.87 11.59
N LEU A 159 -16.58 -9.31 12.71
CA LEU A 159 -16.37 -7.88 12.89
C LEU A 159 -15.45 -7.33 11.79
N PHE A 160 -14.32 -7.96 11.56
CA PHE A 160 -13.36 -7.54 10.52
C PHE A 160 -13.92 -7.71 9.11
N ARG A 161 -14.62 -8.82 8.84
CA ARG A 161 -15.27 -9.10 7.55
C ARG A 161 -16.33 -8.05 7.21
N ASP A 162 -17.12 -7.65 8.18
CA ASP A 162 -18.27 -6.79 7.98
C ASP A 162 -17.88 -5.29 7.99
N MET A 163 -16.65 -4.95 8.38
CA MET A 163 -16.11 -3.59 8.34
C MET A 163 -15.57 -3.21 6.95
N HIS A 164 -16.38 -3.43 5.93
CA HIS A 164 -16.07 -3.00 4.56
C HIS A 164 -16.48 -1.53 4.28
N VAL A 165 -16.05 -0.99 3.14
CA VAL A 165 -16.21 0.44 2.81
C VAL A 165 -17.65 0.95 2.86
N LEU A 166 -18.64 0.10 2.58
CA LEU A 166 -20.04 0.49 2.58
C LEU A 166 -20.65 0.53 4.00
N ASN A 167 -20.00 -0.11 4.97
CA ASN A 167 -20.39 -0.11 6.38
C ASN A 167 -19.63 0.92 7.22
N LYS A 168 -18.74 1.70 6.61
CA LYS A 168 -18.02 2.79 7.26
C LYS A 168 -18.68 4.13 6.87
N PRO A 169 -19.28 4.88 7.81
CA PRO A 169 -20.06 6.07 7.50
C PRO A 169 -19.34 7.11 6.64
N ILE A 170 -18.03 7.35 6.91
CA ILE A 170 -17.22 8.31 6.13
C ILE A 170 -16.84 7.73 4.77
N CYS A 171 -16.62 6.41 4.70
CA CYS A 171 -16.13 5.77 3.48
C CYS A 171 -17.24 5.50 2.46
N CYS A 172 -18.49 5.26 2.89
CA CYS A 172 -19.59 4.93 1.98
C CYS A 172 -19.88 6.05 0.98
N ASP A 173 -19.62 7.31 1.34
CA ASP A 173 -19.80 8.48 0.46
C ASP A 173 -18.50 8.97 -0.18
N CYS A 174 -17.37 8.31 0.12
CA CYS A 174 -16.07 8.71 -0.40
C CYS A 174 -15.90 8.29 -1.88
N TRP A 175 -15.51 9.24 -2.74
CA TRP A 175 -15.25 8.96 -4.16
C TRP A 175 -14.14 7.91 -4.37
N ALA A 176 -13.17 7.83 -3.46
CA ALA A 176 -12.03 6.93 -3.55
C ALA A 176 -12.31 5.52 -2.99
N LYS A 177 -13.52 5.23 -2.51
CA LYS A 177 -13.82 4.01 -1.73
C LYS A 177 -13.36 2.70 -2.36
N PHE A 178 -13.60 2.53 -3.66
CA PHE A 178 -13.24 1.30 -4.37
C PHE A 178 -11.78 1.24 -4.86
N PHE A 179 -11.02 2.29 -4.63
CA PHE A 179 -9.57 2.31 -4.84
C PHE A 179 -8.78 2.26 -3.52
N CYS A 180 -9.38 2.81 -2.44
CA CYS A 180 -8.78 2.86 -1.10
C CYS A 180 -9.12 1.63 -0.24
N SER A 181 -10.31 1.04 -0.41
CA SER A 181 -10.85 -0.09 0.41
C SER A 181 -11.05 0.24 1.89
N GLY A 182 -11.23 1.51 2.26
CA GLY A 182 -11.58 1.92 3.63
C GLY A 182 -10.41 2.01 4.62
N GLY A 183 -9.17 2.05 4.12
CA GLY A 183 -7.96 2.20 4.93
C GLY A 183 -7.54 0.93 5.69
N CYS A 184 -6.50 1.06 6.51
CA CYS A 184 -5.99 -0.02 7.35
C CYS A 184 -6.80 -0.13 8.65
N HIS A 185 -7.34 -1.31 8.94
CA HIS A 185 -8.13 -1.53 10.17
C HIS A 185 -7.34 -1.20 11.45
N ALA A 186 -6.07 -1.60 11.53
CA ALA A 186 -5.23 -1.30 12.68
C ALA A 186 -5.02 0.21 12.86
N ASN A 187 -4.77 0.94 11.77
CA ASN A 187 -4.62 2.40 11.82
C ASN A 187 -5.94 3.09 12.18
N ASN A 188 -7.07 2.58 11.67
CA ASN A 188 -8.38 3.11 12.00
C ASN A 188 -8.66 2.96 13.51
N ILE A 189 -8.41 1.80 14.08
CA ILE A 189 -8.58 1.55 15.52
C ILE A 189 -7.66 2.48 16.33
N LYS A 190 -6.38 2.51 15.97
CA LYS A 190 -5.36 3.22 16.74
C LYS A 190 -5.48 4.74 16.65
N TYR A 191 -5.72 5.28 15.47
CA TYR A 191 -5.71 6.73 15.19
C TYR A 191 -7.08 7.31 14.89
N GLY A 192 -8.04 6.50 14.44
CA GLY A 192 -9.43 6.88 14.25
C GLY A 192 -10.32 6.60 15.48
N GLY A 193 -9.78 5.88 16.48
CA GLY A 193 -10.45 5.53 17.72
C GLY A 193 -11.34 4.29 17.65
N ASN A 194 -11.67 3.80 16.45
CA ASN A 194 -12.41 2.56 16.22
C ASN A 194 -12.22 2.05 14.79
N ILE A 195 -12.65 0.81 14.53
CA ILE A 195 -12.48 0.16 13.23
C ILE A 195 -13.27 0.86 12.09
N GLN A 196 -14.35 1.58 12.39
CA GLN A 196 -15.25 2.22 11.42
C GLN A 196 -14.71 3.59 10.96
N THR A 197 -13.98 4.29 11.82
CA THR A 197 -13.46 5.63 11.56
C THR A 197 -12.10 5.56 10.86
N PRO A 198 -11.98 5.97 9.61
CA PRO A 198 -10.70 5.91 8.90
C PRO A 198 -9.71 6.92 9.50
N TYR A 199 -8.43 6.54 9.51
CA TYR A 199 -7.35 7.46 9.88
C TYR A 199 -7.20 8.56 8.83
N GLU A 200 -7.52 9.80 9.20
CA GLU A 200 -7.68 10.93 8.27
C GLU A 200 -6.41 11.25 7.48
N LEU A 201 -5.25 11.29 8.13
CA LEU A 201 -3.96 11.52 7.46
C LEU A 201 -3.71 10.48 6.35
N SER A 202 -3.96 9.20 6.62
CA SER A 202 -3.86 8.14 5.62
C SER A 202 -4.87 8.33 4.47
N CYS A 203 -6.07 8.83 4.75
CA CYS A 203 -7.06 9.15 3.72
C CYS A 203 -6.57 10.26 2.77
N LYS A 204 -5.96 11.32 3.32
CA LYS A 204 -5.41 12.44 2.55
C LYS A 204 -4.30 11.97 1.61
N ILE A 205 -3.34 11.21 2.12
CA ILE A 205 -2.24 10.64 1.33
C ILE A 205 -2.78 9.67 0.25
N GLN A 206 -3.72 8.80 0.61
CA GLN A 206 -4.27 7.83 -0.35
C GLN A 206 -5.06 8.50 -1.48
N LYS A 207 -5.82 9.56 -1.19
CA LYS A 207 -6.50 10.34 -2.24
C LYS A 207 -5.50 10.96 -3.21
N LYS A 208 -4.41 11.55 -2.71
CA LYS A 208 -3.34 12.10 -3.55
C LYS A 208 -2.70 11.04 -4.45
N ARG A 209 -2.43 9.84 -3.93
CA ARG A 209 -1.94 8.70 -4.73
C ARG A 209 -2.89 8.35 -5.89
N ILE A 210 -4.20 8.31 -5.60
CA ILE A 210 -5.23 7.99 -6.61
C ILE A 210 -5.31 9.11 -7.65
N GLU A 211 -5.23 10.38 -7.24
CA GLU A 211 -5.19 11.52 -8.17
C GLU A 211 -3.98 11.43 -9.12
N CYS A 212 -2.79 11.13 -8.60
CA CYS A 212 -1.59 10.93 -9.42
C CYS A 212 -1.75 9.73 -10.36
N ALA A 213 -2.35 8.62 -9.91
CA ALA A 213 -2.62 7.47 -10.76
C ALA A 213 -3.60 7.82 -11.89
N MET A 214 -4.67 8.59 -11.60
CA MET A 214 -5.60 9.08 -12.63
C MET A 214 -4.91 10.01 -13.63
N TYR A 215 -4.06 10.93 -13.14
CA TYR A 215 -3.27 11.82 -13.99
C TYR A 215 -2.38 11.03 -14.96
N ILE A 216 -1.63 10.04 -14.45
CA ILE A 216 -0.79 9.17 -15.28
C ILE A 216 -1.63 8.46 -16.34
N GLN A 217 -2.75 7.85 -15.96
CA GLN A 217 -3.63 7.16 -16.91
C GLN A 217 -4.19 8.09 -17.98
N ALA A 218 -4.59 9.32 -17.62
CA ALA A 218 -5.08 10.32 -18.56
C ALA A 218 -4.00 10.72 -19.56
N VAL A 219 -2.79 11.01 -19.09
CA VAL A 219 -1.66 11.37 -19.97
C VAL A 219 -1.31 10.23 -20.91
N LEU A 220 -1.23 8.99 -20.43
CA LEU A 220 -0.93 7.81 -21.25
C LEU A 220 -2.04 7.57 -22.29
N ALA A 221 -3.30 7.71 -21.91
CA ALA A 221 -4.43 7.58 -22.84
C ALA A 221 -4.36 8.64 -23.97
N MET A 222 -4.03 9.90 -23.65
CA MET A 222 -3.84 10.96 -24.64
C MET A 222 -2.67 10.67 -25.61
N ARG A 223 -1.68 9.91 -25.17
CA ARG A 223 -0.53 9.48 -25.98
C ARG A 223 -0.78 8.17 -26.75
N GLY A 224 -1.95 7.54 -26.58
CA GLY A 224 -2.25 6.22 -27.14
C GLY A 224 -1.46 5.08 -26.48
N GLN A 225 -0.93 5.31 -25.28
CA GLN A 225 -0.14 4.37 -24.49
C GLN A 225 -0.99 3.76 -23.35
N LYS A 226 -0.52 2.67 -22.78
CA LYS A 226 -1.10 2.08 -21.57
C LYS A 226 -0.06 1.99 -20.47
N ALA A 227 -0.47 2.14 -19.22
CA ALA A 227 0.40 1.85 -18.08
C ALA A 227 0.71 0.35 -18.03
N ARG A 228 1.95 0.01 -17.70
CA ARG A 228 2.35 -1.38 -17.46
C ARG A 228 1.67 -1.89 -16.17
N LEU A 229 1.05 -3.05 -16.25
CA LEU A 229 0.44 -3.74 -15.12
C LEU A 229 1.21 -5.04 -14.83
N PHE A 230 1.08 -5.58 -13.63
CA PHE A 230 1.62 -6.90 -13.32
C PHE A 230 0.95 -7.97 -14.20
N GLY A 231 1.75 -8.86 -14.77
CA GLY A 231 1.26 -9.94 -15.63
C GLY A 231 0.93 -9.53 -17.06
N ASP A 232 1.17 -8.28 -17.46
CA ASP A 232 1.12 -7.93 -18.88
C ASP A 232 2.28 -8.64 -19.60
N PRO A 233 2.02 -9.35 -20.70
CA PRO A 233 3.08 -9.94 -21.50
C PRO A 233 3.99 -8.81 -22.00
N GLU A 234 5.32 -9.02 -21.96
CA GLU A 234 6.24 -8.13 -22.64
C GLU A 234 5.86 -8.09 -24.13
N GLU A 235 5.47 -6.93 -24.61
CA GLU A 235 5.37 -6.72 -26.06
C GLU A 235 6.81 -6.77 -26.61
N ASN A 236 7.18 -7.93 -27.14
CA ASN A 236 8.40 -8.14 -27.93
C ASN A 236 8.26 -7.49 -29.31
#